data_88da9ef624b2ad84c6c08fa445d75e0d
#
_entry.id   88da9ef624b2ad84c6c08fa445d75e0d
#
_cell.length_a   1.000
_cell.length_b   1.000
_cell.length_c   1.000
_cell.angle_alpha   90.00
_cell.angle_beta   90.00
_cell.angle_gamma   90.00
#
_symmetry.space_group_name_H-M   'P 1'
#
loop_
_entity.id
_entity.type
_entity.pdbx_description
1 polymer ?
#
loop_
_entity_poly.entity_id
_entity_poly.type
_entity_poly.pdbx_seq_one_letter_code
_entity_poly.pdbx_strand_id
1 'polypeptide(L)'
;MAKKMDFREYECELIRVVDGDTIDCWIDLGFKVKWKARVRYMGLDTWESRTRDLEEKAKGLLAKARNKELLEQGTFKLKSFGTGKYGRVLGEIFVSPEVVGEHIKECIANNDHDIDLSVDGWVSVNDILIEEGHAYDYHGGKKKDFVVQAAKEITEAKKEASKDYVDKTAEEKAEAEEK
;
A
#
# COMPACT_ATOMS: atom_id res chain seq x y z
N MET A 1 -32.03 1.22 6.66
CA MET A 1 -31.64 0.69 5.34
C MET A 1 -30.16 1.02 5.13
N ALA A 2 -29.30 0.01 5.04
CA ALA A 2 -27.90 0.23 4.71
C ALA A 2 -27.83 0.75 3.25
N LYS A 3 -27.19 1.89 3.06
CA LYS A 3 -26.98 2.47 1.72
C LYS A 3 -26.05 1.51 0.98
N LYS A 4 -26.56 0.84 -0.06
CA LYS A 4 -25.72 0.00 -0.93
C LYS A 4 -24.60 0.90 -1.49
N MET A 5 -23.35 0.59 -1.15
CA MET A 5 -22.22 1.30 -1.75
C MET A 5 -22.18 0.92 -3.22
N ASP A 6 -22.51 1.88 -4.07
CA ASP A 6 -22.43 1.74 -5.51
C ASP A 6 -21.03 2.17 -5.92
N PHE A 7 -20.13 1.20 -6.07
CA PHE A 7 -18.79 1.46 -6.57
C PHE A 7 -18.78 1.29 -8.10
N ARG A 8 -17.94 2.10 -8.74
CA ARG A 8 -17.72 2.04 -10.19
C ARG A 8 -16.25 1.89 -10.47
N GLU A 9 -15.93 1.10 -11.48
CA GLU A 9 -14.57 0.90 -11.96
C GLU A 9 -14.34 1.75 -13.21
N TYR A 10 -13.16 2.37 -13.27
CA TYR A 10 -12.75 3.23 -14.36
C TYR A 10 -11.31 2.93 -14.75
N GLU A 11 -11.00 2.99 -16.04
CA GLU A 11 -9.63 3.05 -16.51
C GLU A 11 -9.02 4.43 -16.25
N CYS A 12 -7.76 4.46 -15.85
CA CYS A 12 -7.07 5.68 -15.48
C CYS A 12 -5.66 5.74 -16.07
N GLU A 13 -5.20 6.98 -16.30
CA GLU A 13 -3.84 7.28 -16.71
C GLU A 13 -3.19 8.20 -15.66
N LEU A 14 -1.97 7.89 -15.24
CA LEU A 14 -1.25 8.67 -14.26
C LEU A 14 -0.87 10.04 -14.80
N ILE A 15 -1.12 11.09 -14.02
CA ILE A 15 -0.53 12.42 -14.25
C ILE A 15 0.69 12.57 -13.37
N ARG A 16 0.55 12.29 -12.05
CA ARG A 16 1.65 12.30 -11.09
C ARG A 16 1.24 11.65 -9.77
N VAL A 17 2.21 11.13 -9.06
CA VAL A 17 2.08 10.73 -7.65
C VAL A 17 2.31 11.95 -6.77
N VAL A 18 1.32 12.28 -5.94
CA VAL A 18 1.37 13.42 -5.01
C VAL A 18 2.02 12.99 -3.71
N ASP A 19 1.56 11.86 -3.13
CA ASP A 19 2.08 11.23 -1.92
C ASP A 19 1.96 9.70 -2.03
N GLY A 20 2.40 8.95 -1.03
CA GLY A 20 2.32 7.49 -1.04
C GLY A 20 0.91 6.94 -1.31
N ASP A 21 -0.11 7.64 -0.89
CA ASP A 21 -1.53 7.26 -0.98
C ASP A 21 -2.42 8.24 -1.77
N THR A 22 -1.80 9.14 -2.51
CA THR A 22 -2.54 10.19 -3.24
C THR A 22 -1.92 10.42 -4.61
N ILE A 23 -2.76 10.37 -5.66
CA ILE A 23 -2.35 10.58 -7.04
C ILE A 23 -3.23 11.62 -7.72
N ASP A 24 -2.69 12.28 -8.74
CA ASP A 24 -3.47 13.00 -9.76
C ASP A 24 -3.49 12.14 -11.03
N CYS A 25 -4.67 11.87 -11.58
CA CYS A 25 -4.85 11.04 -12.78
C CYS A 25 -5.95 11.56 -13.70
N TRP A 26 -5.95 11.06 -14.92
CA TRP A 26 -7.07 11.13 -15.83
C TRP A 26 -7.95 9.90 -15.64
N ILE A 27 -9.22 10.09 -15.35
CA ILE A 27 -10.25 9.04 -15.26
C ILE A 27 -10.99 9.02 -16.57
N ASP A 28 -11.02 7.87 -17.24
CA ASP A 28 -11.81 7.69 -18.47
C ASP A 28 -13.28 7.42 -18.10
N LEU A 29 -14.16 8.33 -18.53
CA LEU A 29 -15.60 8.24 -18.30
C LEU A 29 -16.33 7.60 -19.48
N GLY A 30 -15.59 7.15 -20.48
CA GLY A 30 -16.14 6.71 -21.76
C GLY A 30 -16.48 7.87 -22.70
N PHE A 31 -16.94 7.55 -23.90
CA PHE A 31 -17.32 8.53 -24.93
C PHE A 31 -16.24 9.57 -25.29
N LYS A 32 -14.95 9.22 -25.10
CA LYS A 32 -13.78 10.11 -25.25
C LYS A 32 -13.75 11.27 -24.23
N VAL A 33 -14.44 11.13 -23.09
CA VAL A 33 -14.44 12.10 -22.01
C VAL A 33 -13.47 11.62 -20.92
N LYS A 34 -12.44 12.42 -20.63
CA LYS A 34 -11.52 12.18 -19.53
C LYS A 34 -11.65 13.28 -18.49
N TRP A 35 -11.72 12.89 -17.22
CA TRP A 35 -11.81 13.81 -16.10
C TRP A 35 -10.54 13.78 -15.28
N LYS A 36 -9.92 14.95 -15.09
CA LYS A 36 -8.76 15.10 -14.23
C LYS A 36 -9.21 15.14 -12.78
N ALA A 37 -8.74 14.19 -11.99
CA ALA A 37 -9.11 14.09 -10.59
C ALA A 37 -7.89 13.83 -9.69
N ARG A 38 -8.03 14.22 -8.42
CA ARG A 38 -7.15 13.75 -7.34
C ARG A 38 -7.82 12.59 -6.64
N VAL A 39 -7.13 11.47 -6.59
CA VAL A 39 -7.57 10.25 -5.92
C VAL A 39 -6.80 10.08 -4.63
N ARG A 40 -7.50 9.85 -3.52
CA ARG A 40 -6.98 9.42 -2.23
C ARG A 40 -7.31 7.95 -2.06
N TYR A 41 -6.32 7.14 -1.78
CA TYR A 41 -6.52 5.72 -1.55
C TYR A 41 -7.35 5.52 -0.29
N MET A 42 -8.31 4.61 -0.36
CA MET A 42 -9.21 4.30 0.74
C MET A 42 -8.69 3.07 1.48
N GLY A 43 -8.87 3.05 2.79
CA GLY A 43 -8.48 1.92 3.62
C GLY A 43 -7.01 1.93 4.08
N LEU A 44 -6.19 2.84 3.59
CA LEU A 44 -4.79 2.95 4.00
C LEU A 44 -4.35 4.38 4.29
N ASP A 45 -3.26 4.52 5.02
CA ASP A 45 -2.51 5.77 5.18
C ASP A 45 -1.00 5.49 5.06
N THR A 46 -0.25 6.46 4.56
CA THR A 46 1.20 6.38 4.41
C THR A 46 1.89 7.42 5.28
N TRP A 47 3.20 7.23 5.50
CA TRP A 47 4.00 8.26 6.16
C TRP A 47 4.04 9.54 5.33
N GLU A 48 4.11 10.70 6.01
CA GLU A 48 4.14 11.99 5.36
C GLU A 48 5.48 12.22 4.65
N SER A 49 5.45 12.40 3.32
CA SER A 49 6.66 12.72 2.55
C SER A 49 7.13 14.17 2.73
N ARG A 50 6.31 15.04 3.33
CA ARG A 50 6.56 16.48 3.52
C ARG A 50 6.68 16.92 4.97
N THR A 51 6.99 15.99 5.88
CA THR A 51 7.22 16.28 7.29
C THR A 51 8.64 16.84 7.54
N ARG A 52 8.84 17.44 8.75
CA ARG A 52 10.15 17.83 9.25
C ARG A 52 10.90 16.68 9.93
N ASP A 53 10.18 15.64 10.30
CA ASP A 53 10.75 14.41 10.82
C ASP A 53 11.45 13.66 9.68
N LEU A 54 12.74 13.44 9.79
CA LEU A 54 13.57 12.85 8.74
C LEU A 54 13.28 11.35 8.55
N GLU A 55 12.95 10.62 9.60
CA GLU A 55 12.63 9.19 9.51
C GLU A 55 11.27 8.99 8.86
N GLU A 56 10.25 9.73 9.31
CA GLU A 56 8.92 9.70 8.70
C GLU A 56 8.99 10.11 7.23
N LYS A 57 9.73 11.18 6.92
CA LYS A 57 9.94 11.66 5.56
C LYS A 57 10.58 10.60 4.66
N ALA A 58 11.61 9.89 5.15
CA ALA A 58 12.27 8.84 4.38
C ALA A 58 11.29 7.72 4.01
N LYS A 59 10.49 7.26 4.98
CA LYS A 59 9.44 6.24 4.75
C LYS A 59 8.37 6.74 3.77
N GLY A 60 7.90 7.99 3.93
CA GLY A 60 6.93 8.59 3.02
C GLY A 60 7.45 8.74 1.58
N LEU A 61 8.74 9.05 1.41
CA LEU A 61 9.37 9.10 0.09
C LEU A 61 9.50 7.71 -0.54
N LEU A 62 9.80 6.67 0.25
CA LEU A 62 9.83 5.28 -0.23
C LEU A 62 8.44 4.82 -0.69
N ALA A 63 7.40 5.05 0.13
CA ALA A 63 6.02 4.75 -0.24
C ALA A 63 5.61 5.46 -1.55
N LYS A 64 5.97 6.74 -1.68
CA LYS A 64 5.70 7.51 -2.89
C LYS A 64 6.46 6.97 -4.10
N ALA A 65 7.72 6.58 -3.95
CA ALA A 65 8.53 6.01 -5.03
C ALA A 65 7.96 4.67 -5.49
N ARG A 66 7.56 3.80 -4.56
CA ARG A 66 6.96 2.49 -4.87
C ARG A 66 5.61 2.63 -5.57
N ASN A 67 4.74 3.51 -5.09
CA ASN A 67 3.48 3.82 -5.75
C ASN A 67 3.69 4.33 -7.19
N LYS A 68 4.70 5.17 -7.39
CA LYS A 68 5.07 5.66 -8.71
C LYS A 68 5.52 4.53 -9.64
N GLU A 69 6.38 3.66 -9.17
CA GLU A 69 6.87 2.50 -9.93
C GLU A 69 5.73 1.61 -10.41
N LEU A 70 4.75 1.31 -9.55
CA LEU A 70 3.59 0.49 -9.88
C LEU A 70 2.70 1.14 -10.95
N LEU A 71 2.56 2.46 -10.93
CA LEU A 71 1.59 3.18 -11.80
C LEU A 71 2.20 3.73 -13.10
N GLU A 72 3.52 3.90 -13.21
CA GLU A 72 4.16 4.43 -14.43
C GLU A 72 4.22 3.41 -15.58
N GLN A 73 3.87 2.15 -15.33
CA GLN A 73 3.99 1.08 -16.31
C GLN A 73 2.82 0.98 -17.28
N GLY A 74 1.82 1.85 -17.16
CA GLY A 74 0.68 1.85 -18.09
C GLY A 74 -0.60 2.40 -17.50
N THR A 75 -1.72 1.90 -18.01
CA THR A 75 -3.04 2.18 -17.46
C THR A 75 -3.27 1.37 -16.20
N PHE A 76 -4.07 1.91 -15.30
CA PHE A 76 -4.50 1.25 -14.07
C PHE A 76 -6.01 1.42 -13.89
N LYS A 77 -6.61 0.64 -13.02
CA LYS A 77 -8.04 0.73 -12.71
C LYS A 77 -8.28 1.41 -11.39
N LEU A 78 -9.32 2.22 -11.33
CA LEU A 78 -9.82 2.86 -10.12
C LEU A 78 -11.20 2.30 -9.79
N LYS A 79 -11.33 1.68 -8.62
CA LYS A 79 -12.62 1.35 -8.00
C LYS A 79 -13.03 2.51 -7.12
N SER A 80 -13.95 3.34 -7.60
CA SER A 80 -14.35 4.57 -6.92
C SER A 80 -15.46 4.33 -5.91
N PHE A 81 -15.29 4.84 -4.69
CA PHE A 81 -16.29 4.85 -3.62
C PHE A 81 -17.00 6.21 -3.50
N GLY A 82 -16.76 7.12 -4.44
CA GLY A 82 -17.34 8.45 -4.48
C GLY A 82 -16.35 9.55 -4.15
N THR A 83 -16.87 10.72 -3.78
CA THR A 83 -16.07 11.91 -3.51
C THR A 83 -16.04 12.19 -2.01
N GLY A 84 -14.86 12.30 -1.45
CA GLY A 84 -14.64 12.64 -0.06
C GLY A 84 -14.64 14.14 0.21
N LYS A 85 -14.29 14.51 1.44
CA LYS A 85 -14.05 15.90 1.82
C LYS A 85 -12.98 16.52 0.90
N TYR A 86 -13.09 17.79 0.61
CA TYR A 86 -12.15 18.53 -0.25
C TYR A 86 -12.18 18.15 -1.74
N GLY A 87 -13.24 17.48 -2.23
CA GLY A 87 -13.40 17.15 -3.64
C GLY A 87 -12.45 16.08 -4.18
N ARG A 88 -11.77 15.33 -3.30
CA ARG A 88 -10.94 14.19 -3.70
C ARG A 88 -11.81 12.96 -3.97
N VAL A 89 -11.52 12.23 -5.03
CA VAL A 89 -12.11 10.92 -5.25
C VAL A 89 -11.51 9.95 -4.23
N LEU A 90 -12.36 9.16 -3.58
CA LEU A 90 -11.94 8.07 -2.70
C LEU A 90 -12.00 6.78 -3.50
N GLY A 91 -10.94 6.00 -3.48
CA GLY A 91 -10.91 4.78 -4.26
C GLY A 91 -9.77 3.84 -3.91
N GLU A 92 -9.87 2.69 -4.50
CA GLU A 92 -8.88 1.64 -4.51
C GLU A 92 -8.29 1.52 -5.91
N ILE A 93 -7.00 1.33 -6.01
CA ILE A 93 -6.28 1.30 -7.28
C ILE A 93 -5.83 -0.12 -7.57
N PHE A 94 -5.98 -0.54 -8.82
CA PHE A 94 -5.57 -1.86 -9.29
C PHE A 94 -4.63 -1.75 -10.47
N VAL A 95 -3.59 -2.57 -10.49
CA VAL A 95 -2.60 -2.67 -11.58
C VAL A 95 -2.60 -4.06 -12.18
N SER A 96 -2.10 -4.17 -13.41
CA SER A 96 -1.94 -5.47 -14.07
C SER A 96 -1.00 -6.37 -13.27
N PRO A 97 -1.27 -7.70 -13.19
CA PRO A 97 -0.37 -8.66 -12.55
C PRO A 97 1.03 -8.69 -13.16
N GLU A 98 1.20 -8.17 -14.37
CA GLU A 98 2.50 -8.11 -15.05
C GLU A 98 3.47 -7.12 -14.41
N VAL A 99 2.94 -6.06 -13.77
CA VAL A 99 3.77 -4.99 -13.17
C VAL A 99 4.15 -5.25 -11.73
N VAL A 100 3.55 -6.25 -11.08
CA VAL A 100 3.88 -6.59 -9.69
C VAL A 100 5.09 -7.50 -9.61
N GLY A 101 5.90 -7.35 -8.55
CA GLY A 101 7.09 -8.16 -8.31
C GLY A 101 6.76 -9.64 -8.02
N GLU A 102 7.75 -10.52 -8.17
CA GLU A 102 7.59 -11.97 -7.94
C GLU A 102 7.11 -12.27 -6.51
N HIS A 103 7.61 -11.55 -5.51
CA HIS A 103 7.14 -11.71 -4.12
C HIS A 103 5.62 -11.55 -3.99
N ILE A 104 5.03 -10.51 -4.59
CA ILE A 104 3.57 -10.30 -4.56
C ILE A 104 2.83 -11.41 -5.31
N LYS A 105 3.39 -11.91 -6.42
CA LYS A 105 2.81 -13.05 -7.15
C LYS A 105 2.81 -14.33 -6.31
N GLU A 106 3.87 -14.57 -5.56
CA GLU A 106 3.98 -15.69 -4.62
C GLU A 106 2.96 -15.55 -3.47
N CYS A 107 2.81 -14.36 -2.88
CA CYS A 107 1.79 -14.10 -1.86
C CYS A 107 0.37 -14.41 -2.38
N ILE A 108 0.04 -13.97 -3.59
CA ILE A 108 -1.25 -14.25 -4.23
C ILE A 108 -1.43 -15.75 -4.48
N ALA A 109 -0.40 -16.44 -4.99
CA ALA A 109 -0.46 -17.87 -5.31
C ALA A 109 -0.62 -18.75 -4.06
N ASN A 110 0.00 -18.36 -2.96
CA ASN A 110 -0.04 -19.09 -1.69
C ASN A 110 -1.27 -18.72 -0.85
N ASN A 111 -1.99 -17.67 -1.21
CA ASN A 111 -3.08 -17.09 -0.41
C ASN A 111 -2.65 -16.74 1.02
N ASP A 112 -1.38 -16.31 1.17
CA ASP A 112 -0.76 -16.04 2.46
C ASP A 112 -1.11 -14.67 3.03
N HIS A 113 -1.65 -13.78 2.18
CA HIS A 113 -1.98 -12.39 2.52
C HIS A 113 -3.31 -11.96 1.90
N ASP A 114 -4.00 -11.03 2.57
CA ASP A 114 -5.26 -10.45 2.11
C ASP A 114 -5.02 -9.43 0.97
N ILE A 115 -4.51 -9.91 -0.18
CA ILE A 115 -4.35 -9.08 -1.37
C ILE A 115 -5.60 -9.18 -2.24
N ASP A 116 -6.35 -8.10 -2.33
CA ASP A 116 -7.57 -8.03 -3.13
C ASP A 116 -7.25 -8.07 -4.63
N LEU A 117 -7.99 -8.90 -5.33
CA LEU A 117 -7.99 -8.96 -6.79
C LEU A 117 -9.29 -8.37 -7.34
N SER A 118 -9.20 -7.56 -8.39
CA SER A 118 -10.38 -7.18 -9.14
C SER A 118 -10.99 -8.38 -9.86
N VAL A 119 -12.22 -8.22 -10.37
CA VAL A 119 -12.93 -9.28 -11.13
C VAL A 119 -12.10 -9.82 -12.30
N ASP A 120 -11.25 -8.97 -12.90
CA ASP A 120 -10.38 -9.34 -14.03
C ASP A 120 -8.98 -9.81 -13.59
N GLY A 121 -8.75 -10.05 -12.28
CA GLY A 121 -7.48 -10.51 -11.74
C GLY A 121 -6.40 -9.40 -11.64
N TRP A 122 -6.77 -8.14 -11.68
CA TRP A 122 -5.85 -7.03 -11.41
C TRP A 122 -5.60 -6.92 -9.91
N VAL A 123 -4.40 -6.51 -9.53
CA VAL A 123 -3.90 -6.57 -8.14
C VAL A 123 -4.06 -5.22 -7.46
N SER A 124 -4.56 -5.23 -6.23
CA SER A 124 -4.74 -4.02 -5.41
C SER A 124 -3.39 -3.40 -5.05
N VAL A 125 -3.18 -2.16 -5.46
CA VAL A 125 -2.02 -1.34 -5.07
C VAL A 125 -2.08 -0.99 -3.59
N ASN A 126 -3.28 -0.85 -3.04
CA ASN A 126 -3.49 -0.55 -1.64
C ASN A 126 -2.87 -1.67 -0.77
N ASP A 127 -3.17 -2.91 -1.10
CA ASP A 127 -2.69 -4.07 -0.35
C ASP A 127 -1.20 -4.34 -0.59
N ILE A 128 -0.70 -4.13 -1.83
CA ILE A 128 0.74 -4.19 -2.11
C ILE A 128 1.52 -3.24 -1.21
N LEU A 129 1.05 -1.99 -1.07
CA LEU A 129 1.74 -0.99 -0.25
C LEU A 129 1.71 -1.34 1.24
N ILE A 130 0.66 -2.00 1.72
CA ILE A 130 0.56 -2.48 3.10
C ILE A 130 1.50 -3.66 3.29
N GLU A 131 1.45 -4.66 2.41
CA GLU A 131 2.27 -5.88 2.47
C GLU A 131 3.77 -5.57 2.45
N GLU A 132 4.19 -4.66 1.59
CA GLU A 132 5.58 -4.22 1.50
C GLU A 132 6.00 -3.26 2.64
N GLY A 133 5.10 -2.95 3.60
CA GLY A 133 5.37 -2.06 4.74
C GLY A 133 5.51 -0.59 4.37
N HIS A 134 4.99 -0.18 3.21
CA HIS A 134 4.96 1.21 2.76
C HIS A 134 3.73 1.98 3.23
N ALA A 135 2.71 1.28 3.69
CA ALA A 135 1.46 1.82 4.22
C ALA A 135 0.97 0.99 5.41
N TYR A 136 -0.03 1.47 6.10
CA TYR A 136 -0.72 0.77 7.16
C TYR A 136 -2.23 0.95 7.00
N ASP A 137 -2.99 -0.05 7.47
CA ASP A 137 -4.46 -0.01 7.47
C ASP A 137 -5.01 1.21 8.18
N TYR A 138 -5.95 1.90 7.55
CA TYR A 138 -6.58 3.09 8.09
C TYR A 138 -8.08 3.14 7.80
N HIS A 139 -8.87 2.85 8.81
CA HIS A 139 -10.35 2.91 8.73
C HIS A 139 -10.98 4.15 9.38
N GLY A 140 -10.19 5.20 9.56
CA GLY A 140 -10.62 6.45 10.19
C GLY A 140 -10.34 6.47 11.70
N GLY A 141 -9.42 7.33 12.12
CA GLY A 141 -9.01 7.50 13.51
C GLY A 141 -8.01 8.65 13.64
N LYS A 142 -7.43 8.83 14.82
CA LYS A 142 -6.35 9.81 15.00
C LYS A 142 -5.02 9.18 14.59
N LYS A 143 -4.36 9.76 13.62
CA LYS A 143 -3.07 9.32 13.05
C LYS A 143 -2.00 8.95 14.11
N LYS A 144 -2.03 9.59 15.29
CA LYS A 144 -1.06 9.32 16.38
C LYS A 144 -1.18 7.94 17.02
N ASP A 145 -2.36 7.35 17.05
CA ASP A 145 -2.59 6.09 17.75
C ASP A 145 -2.01 4.90 16.94
N PHE A 146 -2.06 4.97 15.62
CA PHE A 146 -1.54 3.95 14.71
C PHE A 146 -0.01 3.98 14.57
N VAL A 147 0.60 5.17 14.48
CA VAL A 147 2.06 5.31 14.42
C VAL A 147 2.73 4.73 15.65
N VAL A 148 2.11 4.88 16.84
CA VAL A 148 2.61 4.30 18.10
C VAL A 148 2.47 2.78 18.10
N GLN A 149 1.42 2.24 17.50
CA GLN A 149 1.16 0.80 17.45
C GLN A 149 2.09 0.11 16.44
N ALA A 150 2.21 0.63 15.23
CA ALA A 150 3.15 0.13 14.22
C ALA A 150 4.62 0.22 14.69
N ALA A 151 5.01 1.31 15.38
CA ALA A 151 6.35 1.42 15.96
C ALA A 151 6.61 0.40 17.07
N LYS A 152 5.59 0.02 17.85
CA LYS A 152 5.69 -1.06 18.86
C LYS A 152 5.86 -2.42 18.21
N GLU A 153 5.06 -2.74 17.20
CA GLU A 153 5.11 -4.01 16.47
C GLU A 153 6.47 -4.20 15.77
N ILE A 154 7.00 -3.17 15.11
CA ILE A 154 8.35 -3.19 14.52
C ILE A 154 9.44 -3.37 15.59
N THR A 155 9.26 -2.78 16.77
CA THR A 155 10.22 -2.89 17.86
C THR A 155 10.17 -4.28 18.51
N GLU A 156 8.99 -4.88 18.60
CA GLU A 156 8.78 -6.24 19.11
C GLU A 156 9.31 -7.28 18.12
N ALA A 157 9.00 -7.15 16.83
CA ALA A 157 9.53 -8.03 15.78
C ALA A 157 11.07 -7.98 15.70
N LYS A 158 11.70 -6.80 15.85
CA LYS A 158 13.16 -6.68 15.93
C LYS A 158 13.74 -7.31 17.18
N LYS A 159 13.02 -7.32 18.30
CA LYS A 159 13.46 -8.00 19.53
C LYS A 159 13.35 -9.51 19.41
N GLU A 160 12.32 -10.03 18.76
CA GLU A 160 12.18 -11.45 18.49
C GLU A 160 13.25 -11.94 17.52
N ALA A 161 13.45 -11.26 16.40
CA ALA A 161 14.50 -11.60 15.43
C ALA A 161 15.91 -11.55 16.03
N SER A 162 16.18 -10.64 16.99
CA SER A 162 17.48 -10.61 17.69
C SER A 162 17.63 -11.71 18.74
N LYS A 163 16.54 -12.19 19.33
CA LYS A 163 16.56 -13.37 20.20
C LYS A 163 16.87 -14.64 19.45
N ASP A 164 16.18 -14.88 18.33
CA ASP A 164 16.41 -16.05 17.48
C ASP A 164 17.84 -16.11 16.92
N TYR A 165 18.44 -14.95 16.65
CA TYR A 165 19.84 -14.88 16.23
C TYR A 165 20.81 -15.24 17.35
N VAL A 166 20.55 -14.81 18.60
CA VAL A 166 21.39 -15.12 19.77
C VAL A 166 21.29 -16.61 20.14
N ASP A 167 20.08 -17.19 20.09
CA ASP A 167 19.87 -18.60 20.40
C ASP A 167 20.53 -19.51 19.38
N LYS A 168 20.42 -19.24 18.06
CA LYS A 168 21.13 -19.98 17.01
C LYS A 168 22.65 -19.92 17.13
N THR A 169 23.19 -18.75 17.48
CA THR A 169 24.65 -18.62 17.67
C THR A 169 25.15 -19.30 18.96
N ALA A 170 24.30 -19.48 19.97
CA ALA A 170 24.61 -20.23 21.18
C ALA A 170 24.61 -21.75 20.92
N GLU A 171 23.64 -22.25 20.13
CA GLU A 171 23.58 -23.67 19.72
C GLU A 171 24.76 -24.05 18.83
N GLU A 172 25.12 -23.23 17.83
CA GLU A 172 26.29 -23.48 16.96
C GLU A 172 27.62 -23.51 17.72
N LYS A 173 27.75 -22.69 18.79
CA LYS A 173 28.94 -22.72 19.66
C LYS A 173 28.99 -23.94 20.56
N ALA A 174 27.86 -24.42 21.09
CA ALA A 174 27.78 -25.62 21.88
C ALA A 174 28.14 -26.89 21.08
N GLU A 175 27.67 -26.98 19.81
CA GLU A 175 28.01 -28.09 18.92
C GLU A 175 29.49 -28.09 18.47
N ALA A 176 30.16 -26.94 18.50
CA ALA A 176 31.57 -26.82 18.12
C ALA A 176 32.52 -27.20 19.29
N GLU A 177 32.08 -27.14 20.56
CA GLU A 177 32.87 -27.53 21.73
C GLU A 177 32.76 -29.03 22.07
N GLU A 178 31.79 -29.76 21.52
CA GLU A 178 31.64 -31.23 21.70
C GLU A 178 32.39 -32.07 20.67
N LYS A 179 33.15 -31.49 19.76
CA LYS A 179 33.97 -32.21 18.76
C LYS A 179 35.46 -32.04 19.01
#